data_251873fa6156016ce10b13b3747dacdd
#
_entry.id   251873fa6156016ce10b13b3747dacdd
#
_cell.length_a   1.000
_cell.length_b   1.000
_cell.length_c   1.000
_cell.angle_alpha   90.00
_cell.angle_beta   90.00
_cell.angle_gamma   90.00
#
_symmetry.space_group_name_H-M   'P 1'
#
loop_
_entity.id
_entity.type
_entity.pdbx_description
1 polymer ?
#
loop_
_entity_poly.entity_id
_entity_poly.type
_entity_poly.pdbx_seq_one_letter_code
_entity_poly.pdbx_strand_id
1 'polypeptide(L)' 'MEKIVRQGMLFDLYGALLSEHQQKIFSALVNEDLSLSEIAADQNITRQGVQDIIKRADRKLEDYESKLHLLEKKLTEEK' A
#
# COMPACT_ATOMS: atom_id res chain seq x y z
N MET A 1 5.84 9.26 -11.79
CA MET A 1 4.85 8.24 -11.37
C MET A 1 4.02 8.79 -10.22
N GLU A 2 2.71 8.70 -10.31
CA GLU A 2 1.84 9.15 -9.24
C GLU A 2 1.98 8.25 -8.02
N LYS A 3 1.80 8.85 -6.85
CA LYS A 3 1.95 8.14 -5.58
C LYS A 3 1.05 6.91 -5.47
N ILE A 4 -0.22 7.04 -5.84
CA ILE A 4 -1.16 5.93 -5.74
C ILE A 4 -0.79 4.77 -6.67
N VAL A 5 -0.28 5.09 -7.86
CA VAL A 5 0.17 4.08 -8.82
C VAL A 5 1.40 3.35 -8.26
N ARG A 6 2.35 4.09 -7.72
CA ARG A 6 3.54 3.50 -7.10
C ARG A 6 3.15 2.61 -5.92
N GLN A 7 2.24 3.08 -5.07
CA GLN A 7 1.75 2.31 -3.92
C GLN A 7 1.12 1.00 -4.36
N GLY A 8 0.33 1.04 -5.43
CA GLY A 8 -0.28 -0.17 -5.98
C GLY A 8 0.74 -1.18 -6.47
N MET A 9 1.77 -0.70 -7.17
CA MET A 9 2.84 -1.56 -7.66
C MET A 9 3.64 -2.19 -6.53
N LEU A 10 3.97 -1.40 -5.50
CA LEU A 10 4.69 -1.90 -4.33
C LEU A 10 3.84 -2.92 -3.58
N PHE A 11 2.54 -2.68 -3.49
CA PHE A 11 1.63 -3.62 -2.84
C PHE A 11 1.56 -4.94 -3.59
N ASP A 12 1.53 -4.91 -4.92
CA ASP A 12 1.55 -6.13 -5.73
C ASP A 12 2.80 -6.96 -5.46
N LEU A 13 3.94 -6.31 -5.28
CA LEU A 13 5.22 -7.00 -5.07
C LEU A 13 5.42 -7.46 -3.62
N TYR A 14 5.09 -6.62 -2.66
CA TYR A 14 5.45 -6.82 -1.26
C TYR A 14 4.26 -6.92 -0.30
N GLY A 15 3.04 -6.78 -0.79
CA GLY A 15 1.85 -6.73 0.08
C GLY A 15 1.72 -7.95 1.00
N ALA A 16 2.12 -9.13 0.52
CA ALA A 16 2.06 -10.35 1.31
C ALA A 16 2.93 -10.30 2.58
N LEU A 17 3.88 -9.36 2.63
CA LEU A 17 4.76 -9.18 3.78
C LEU A 17 4.17 -8.26 4.86
N LEU A 18 3.04 -7.64 4.56
CA LEU A 18 2.31 -6.80 5.52
C LEU A 18 1.45 -7.68 6.42
N SER A 19 1.04 -7.15 7.58
CA SER A 19 0.07 -7.85 8.42
C SER A 19 -1.27 -7.96 7.69
N GLU A 20 -2.12 -8.90 8.09
CA GLU A 20 -3.45 -9.07 7.48
C GLU A 20 -4.25 -7.78 7.50
N HIS A 21 -4.24 -7.07 8.63
CA HIS A 21 -4.99 -5.83 8.78
C HIS A 21 -4.45 -4.74 7.85
N GLN A 22 -3.12 -4.63 7.75
CA GLN A 22 -2.49 -3.67 6.84
C GLN A 22 -2.81 -4.01 5.39
N GLN A 23 -2.77 -5.29 5.02
CA GLN A 23 -3.11 -5.73 3.67
C GLN A 23 -4.54 -5.35 3.31
N LYS A 24 -5.47 -5.60 4.22
CA LYS A 24 -6.89 -5.32 3.99
C LYS A 24 -7.15 -3.84 3.74
N ILE A 25 -6.58 -2.99 4.60
CA ILE A 25 -6.77 -1.56 4.50
C ILE A 25 -6.05 -0.97 3.28
N PHE A 26 -4.83 -1.40 3.03
CA PHE A 26 -4.05 -0.91 1.90
C PHE A 26 -4.67 -1.34 0.57
N SER A 27 -5.15 -2.58 0.49
CA SER A 27 -5.85 -3.08 -0.69
C SER A 27 -7.13 -2.29 -0.98
N ALA A 28 -7.88 -1.93 0.07
CA ALA A 28 -9.08 -1.12 -0.10
C ALA A 28 -8.75 0.24 -0.73
N LEU A 29 -7.61 0.81 -0.37
CA LEU A 29 -7.17 2.09 -0.92
C LEU A 29 -6.71 1.95 -2.38
N VAL A 30 -5.81 1.01 -2.68
CA VAL A 30 -5.15 0.95 -3.98
C VAL A 30 -5.86 0.10 -5.02
N ASN A 31 -6.60 -0.94 -4.61
CA ASN A 31 -7.29 -1.83 -5.53
C ASN A 31 -8.78 -1.59 -5.64
N GLU A 32 -9.42 -1.16 -4.55
CA GLU A 32 -10.87 -0.94 -4.52
C GLU A 32 -11.25 0.53 -4.64
N ASP A 33 -10.26 1.40 -4.66
CA ASP A 33 -10.45 2.85 -4.83
C ASP A 33 -11.38 3.48 -3.80
N LEU A 34 -11.36 2.97 -2.58
CA LEU A 34 -12.17 3.51 -1.48
C LEU A 34 -11.51 4.75 -0.87
N SER A 35 -12.34 5.67 -0.40
CA SER A 35 -11.86 6.85 0.33
C SER A 35 -11.47 6.45 1.76
N LEU A 36 -10.69 7.30 2.42
CA LEU A 36 -10.30 7.08 3.81
C LEU A 36 -11.54 6.95 4.71
N SER A 37 -12.57 7.76 4.45
CA SER A 37 -13.80 7.72 5.24
C SER A 37 -14.56 6.41 5.04
N GLU A 38 -14.59 5.90 3.81
CA GLU A 38 -15.23 4.64 3.50
C GLU A 38 -14.50 3.47 4.17
N ILE A 39 -13.18 3.49 4.14
CA ILE A 39 -12.37 2.46 4.80
C ILE A 39 -12.58 2.50 6.31
N ALA A 40 -12.58 3.71 6.89
CA ALA A 40 -12.79 3.89 8.33
C ALA A 40 -14.13 3.32 8.77
N ALA A 41 -15.20 3.61 8.02
CA ALA A 41 -16.52 3.10 8.30
C ALA A 41 -16.57 1.57 8.19
N ASP A 42 -15.99 1.02 7.13
CA ASP A 42 -15.97 -0.42 6.90
C ASP A 42 -15.20 -1.19 7.98
N GLN A 43 -14.08 -0.63 8.43
CA GLN A 43 -13.22 -1.26 9.44
C GLN A 43 -13.60 -0.89 10.88
N ASN A 44 -14.59 -0.03 11.06
CA ASN A 44 -15.03 0.45 12.36
C ASN A 44 -13.91 1.09 13.17
N ILE A 45 -13.11 1.92 12.51
CA ILE A 45 -12.04 2.70 13.14
C ILE A 45 -12.15 4.14 12.67
N THR A 46 -11.34 5.02 13.24
CA THR A 46 -11.35 6.44 12.86
C THR A 46 -10.61 6.64 11.55
N ARG A 47 -10.93 7.75 10.86
CA ARG A 47 -10.22 8.13 9.64
C ARG A 47 -8.73 8.33 9.92
N GLN A 48 -8.40 8.93 11.06
CA GLN A 48 -7.01 9.11 11.49
C GLN A 48 -6.32 7.76 11.66
N GLY A 49 -7.03 6.79 12.24
CA GLY A 49 -6.51 5.42 12.38
C GLY A 49 -6.18 4.79 11.04
N VAL A 50 -7.05 4.99 10.03
CA VAL A 50 -6.79 4.50 8.67
C VAL A 50 -5.52 5.14 8.10
N GLN A 51 -5.40 6.48 8.23
CA GLN A 51 -4.21 7.19 7.74
C GLN A 51 -2.92 6.67 8.38
N ASP A 52 -2.95 6.41 9.68
CA ASP A 52 -1.78 5.89 10.40
C ASP A 52 -1.38 4.51 9.91
N ILE A 53 -2.36 3.64 9.68
CA ILE A 53 -2.11 2.29 9.18
C ILE A 53 -1.53 2.34 7.77
N ILE A 54 -2.10 3.18 6.90
CA ILE A 54 -1.61 3.35 5.53
C ILE A 54 -0.17 3.89 5.53
N LYS A 55 0.12 4.86 6.38
CA LYS A 55 1.47 5.42 6.50
C LYS A 55 2.49 4.36 6.90
N ARG A 56 2.14 3.54 7.87
CA ARG A 56 3.03 2.48 8.34
C ARG A 56 3.24 1.41 7.28
N ALA A 57 2.17 1.02 6.59
CA ALA A 57 2.25 0.05 5.51
C ALA A 57 3.10 0.59 4.36
N ASP A 58 2.86 1.84 3.96
CA ASP A 58 3.62 2.48 2.91
C ASP A 58 5.11 2.52 3.22
N ARG A 59 5.45 2.86 4.47
CA ARG A 59 6.85 2.88 4.92
C ARG A 59 7.49 1.50 4.82
N LYS A 60 6.77 0.45 5.20
CA LYS A 60 7.26 -0.92 5.08
C LYS A 60 7.50 -1.30 3.63
N LEU A 61 6.56 -0.97 2.74
CA LEU A 61 6.69 -1.27 1.32
C LEU A 61 7.91 -0.57 0.72
N GLU A 62 8.11 0.70 1.05
CA GLU A 62 9.28 1.44 0.56
C GLU A 62 10.58 0.88 1.13
N ASP A 63 10.56 0.42 2.38
CA ASP A 63 11.72 -0.20 3.00
C ASP A 63 12.12 -1.49 2.28
N TYR A 64 11.14 -2.34 1.95
CA TYR A 64 11.41 -3.55 1.17
C TYR A 64 11.98 -3.20 -0.20
N GLU A 65 11.40 -2.20 -0.86
CA GLU A 65 11.88 -1.77 -2.18
C GLU A 65 13.31 -1.25 -2.11
N SER A 66 13.65 -0.50 -1.06
CA SER A 66 15.00 0.03 -0.89
C SER A 66 16.05 -1.07 -0.75
N LYS A 67 15.63 -2.26 -0.30
CA LYS A 67 16.51 -3.40 -0.10
C LYS A 67 16.50 -4.37 -1.28
N LEU A 68 15.33 -4.60 -1.87
CA LEU A 68 15.15 -5.64 -2.88
C LEU A 68 15.12 -5.14 -4.31
N HIS A 69 14.70 -3.88 -4.52
CA HIS A 69 14.69 -3.22 -5.84
C HIS A 69 13.88 -3.96 -6.92
N LEU A 70 12.83 -4.70 -6.52
CA LEU A 70 12.02 -5.46 -7.48
C LEU A 70 11.21 -4.56 -8.41
N LEU A 71 10.69 -3.45 -7.90
CA LEU A 71 9.94 -2.50 -8.72
C LEU A 71 10.88 -1.80 -9.70
N GLU A 72 12.04 -1.34 -9.22
CA GLU A 72 13.05 -0.71 -10.06
C GLU A 72 13.46 -1.64 -11.20
N LYS A 73 13.72 -2.90 -10.88
CA LYS A 73 14.11 -3.91 -11.85
C LYS A 73 13.00 -4.15 -12.87
N LYS A 74 11.76 -4.27 -12.40
CA LYS A 74 10.60 -4.47 -13.27
C LYS A 74 10.42 -3.31 -14.25
N LEU A 75 10.53 -2.07 -13.77
CA LEU A 75 10.40 -0.89 -14.62
C LEU A 75 11.51 -0.83 -15.66
N THR A 76 12.72 -1.25 -15.31
CA THR A 76 13.86 -1.28 -16.21
C THR A 76 13.67 -2.37 -17.30
N GLU A 77 13.17 -3.51 -16.92
CA GLU A 77 12.95 -4.64 -17.84
C GLU A 77 11.83 -4.36 -18.86
N GLU A 78 10.87 -3.52 -18.53
CA GLU A 78 9.76 -3.17 -19.41
C GLU A 78 10.16 -2.19 -20.53
N LYS A 79 11.36 -1.70 -20.51
CA LYS A 79 11.90 -0.87 -21.58
C LYS A 79 12.48 -1.75 -22.66
#